data_ede5ca383a42f986235aeb942116c159
#
_entry.id   ede5ca383a42f986235aeb942116c159
#
_cell.length_a   1.000
_cell.length_b   1.000
_cell.length_c   1.000
_cell.angle_alpha   90.00
_cell.angle_beta   90.00
_cell.angle_gamma   90.00
#
_symmetry.space_group_name_H-M   'P 1'
#
loop_
_entity.id
_entity.type
_entity.pdbx_description
1 polymer ?
#
loop_
_entity_poly.entity_id
_entity_poly.type
_entity_poly.pdbx_seq_one_letter_code
_entity_poly.pdbx_strand_id
1 'polypeptide(L)'
;MRLSLVGCGYVGQAIAQQLQGRADLELTVTTTSEERRGELSAMADQVLVISADDPDGLLAALKGRDAAIFCLGPKGNRQVDAAGYRRTFNDSFRCLELLLPQLPVLQQIIYTGSCSIYGDAGGGWVDESTTAQPRDEHGAVLLEAERQLLAMGSPQRRVCILRLGALYGPQREFEQRFARLAGSTQPGRGERFTNWVHR
;
A
#
# COMPACT_ATOMS: atom_id res chain seq x y z
N MET A 1 14.15 16.13 -5.13
CA MET A 1 12.93 15.69 -4.40
C MET A 1 13.31 14.62 -3.37
N ARG A 2 12.82 14.71 -2.15
CA ARG A 2 13.06 13.72 -1.10
C ARG A 2 11.80 12.89 -0.91
N LEU A 3 11.87 11.60 -1.21
CA LEU A 3 10.74 10.68 -1.19
C LEU A 3 10.94 9.61 -0.11
N SER A 4 9.90 9.31 0.65
CA SER A 4 9.84 8.13 1.50
C SER A 4 8.88 7.10 0.93
N LEU A 5 9.34 5.86 0.81
CA LEU A 5 8.54 4.70 0.43
C LEU A 5 8.32 3.83 1.67
N VAL A 6 7.16 4.00 2.30
CA VAL A 6 6.79 3.30 3.52
C VAL A 6 6.18 1.95 3.19
N GLY A 7 6.88 0.88 3.54
CA GLY A 7 6.50 -0.49 3.20
C GLY A 7 7.06 -0.98 1.87
N CYS A 8 8.36 -1.25 1.81
CA CYS A 8 9.02 -1.77 0.61
C CYS A 8 8.77 -3.29 0.44
N GLY A 9 7.47 -3.65 0.33
CA GLY A 9 6.99 -5.00 -0.01
C GLY A 9 6.97 -5.24 -1.53
N TYR A 10 6.00 -6.04 -1.99
CA TYR A 10 5.91 -6.45 -3.41
C TYR A 10 5.80 -5.27 -4.38
N VAL A 11 4.90 -4.31 -4.12
CA VAL A 11 4.73 -3.12 -4.95
C VAL A 11 5.86 -2.11 -4.68
N GLY A 12 6.15 -1.85 -3.41
CA GLY A 12 7.17 -0.88 -3.02
C GLY A 12 8.55 -1.19 -3.61
N GLN A 13 8.93 -2.47 -3.67
CA GLN A 13 10.19 -2.88 -4.30
C GLN A 13 10.23 -2.57 -5.80
N ALA A 14 9.12 -2.78 -6.52
CA ALA A 14 9.05 -2.43 -7.94
C ALA A 14 9.18 -0.92 -8.16
N ILE A 15 8.55 -0.12 -7.29
CA ILE A 15 8.69 1.34 -7.33
C ILE A 15 10.14 1.74 -7.05
N ALA A 16 10.78 1.18 -6.01
CA ALA A 16 12.18 1.49 -5.69
C ALA A 16 13.12 1.15 -6.85
N GLN A 17 12.93 -0.01 -7.50
CA GLN A 17 13.68 -0.41 -8.69
C GLN A 17 13.52 0.58 -9.86
N GLN A 18 12.32 1.07 -10.11
CA GLN A 18 12.05 2.05 -11.18
C GLN A 18 12.62 3.43 -10.88
N LEU A 19 12.81 3.75 -9.60
CA LEU A 19 13.37 5.04 -9.17
C LEU A 19 14.88 5.01 -8.98
N GLN A 20 15.49 3.83 -9.01
CA GLN A 20 16.93 3.65 -8.81
C GLN A 20 17.75 4.44 -9.82
N GLY A 21 18.80 5.11 -9.34
CA GLY A 21 19.73 5.87 -10.17
C GLY A 21 19.24 7.25 -10.62
N ARG A 22 18.09 7.70 -10.15
CA ARG A 22 17.60 9.06 -10.42
C ARG A 22 18.35 10.08 -9.58
N ALA A 23 19.21 10.88 -10.21
CA ALA A 23 20.02 11.90 -9.53
C ALA A 23 19.20 13.07 -8.93
N ASP A 24 17.96 13.26 -9.38
CA ASP A 24 17.05 14.28 -8.89
C ASP A 24 16.20 13.83 -7.67
N LEU A 25 16.41 12.61 -7.20
CA LEU A 25 15.63 11.97 -6.15
C LEU A 25 16.53 11.41 -5.03
N GLU A 26 16.21 11.74 -3.80
CA GLU A 26 16.70 11.06 -2.59
C GLU A 26 15.61 10.13 -2.08
N LEU A 27 15.87 8.83 -2.09
CA LEU A 27 14.90 7.79 -1.75
C LEU A 27 15.21 7.15 -0.40
N THR A 28 14.27 7.29 0.55
CA THR A 28 14.24 6.47 1.77
C THR A 28 13.20 5.36 1.60
N VAL A 29 13.56 4.14 1.95
CA VAL A 29 12.61 3.01 1.99
C VAL A 29 12.49 2.42 3.37
N THR A 30 11.33 1.86 3.70
CA THR A 30 11.14 1.17 4.97
C THR A 30 10.75 -0.29 4.78
N THR A 31 11.15 -1.12 5.71
CA THR A 31 10.77 -2.54 5.81
C THR A 31 10.61 -2.93 7.27
N THR A 32 9.85 -4.00 7.55
CA THR A 32 9.78 -4.61 8.89
C THR A 32 10.74 -5.80 9.06
N SER A 33 11.55 -6.11 8.03
CA SER A 33 12.48 -7.25 8.03
C SER A 33 13.93 -6.76 7.95
N GLU A 34 14.75 -7.09 8.95
CA GLU A 34 16.18 -6.78 8.98
C GLU A 34 16.93 -7.53 7.86
N GLU A 35 16.50 -8.75 7.53
CA GLU A 35 17.12 -9.57 6.49
C GLU A 35 17.06 -8.90 5.11
N ARG A 36 16.07 -8.02 4.90
CA ARG A 36 15.89 -7.31 3.63
C ARG A 36 16.69 -6.03 3.51
N ARG A 37 17.33 -5.57 4.60
CA ARG A 37 18.11 -4.31 4.61
C ARG A 37 19.16 -4.28 3.50
N GLY A 38 19.95 -5.36 3.38
CA GLY A 38 21.03 -5.44 2.38
C GLY A 38 20.52 -5.36 0.93
N GLU A 39 19.46 -6.09 0.62
CA GLU A 39 18.81 -6.06 -0.69
C GLU A 39 18.29 -4.65 -1.03
N LEU A 40 17.62 -4.00 -0.09
CA LEU A 40 17.00 -2.70 -0.30
C LEU A 40 18.03 -1.56 -0.37
N SER A 41 19.18 -1.69 0.30
CA SER A 41 20.27 -0.70 0.23
C SER A 41 20.90 -0.57 -1.15
N ALA A 42 20.69 -1.55 -2.04
CA ALA A 42 21.11 -1.45 -3.44
C ALA A 42 20.17 -0.56 -4.28
N MET A 43 18.98 -0.22 -3.78
CA MET A 43 17.92 0.48 -4.53
C MET A 43 17.55 1.85 -3.94
N ALA A 44 18.04 2.17 -2.75
CA ALA A 44 17.65 3.39 -2.03
C ALA A 44 18.84 4.01 -1.30
N ASP A 45 18.80 5.33 -1.10
CA ASP A 45 19.84 6.08 -0.37
C ASP A 45 19.81 5.76 1.13
N GLN A 46 18.63 5.45 1.68
CA GLN A 46 18.44 5.10 3.07
C GLN A 46 17.44 3.97 3.24
N VAL A 47 17.74 3.01 4.12
CA VAL A 47 16.83 1.92 4.50
C VAL A 47 16.61 1.97 6.01
N LEU A 48 15.34 2.04 6.41
CA LEU A 48 14.93 1.99 7.81
C LEU A 48 14.13 0.71 8.08
N VAL A 49 14.50 -0.01 9.13
CA VAL A 49 13.74 -1.19 9.56
C VAL A 49 12.81 -0.75 10.69
N ILE A 50 11.56 -0.49 10.30
CA ILE A 50 10.52 0.04 11.19
C ILE A 50 9.16 -0.57 10.87
N SER A 51 8.22 -0.48 11.78
CA SER A 51 6.79 -0.63 11.52
C SER A 51 6.15 0.74 11.32
N ALA A 52 5.17 0.84 10.43
CA ALA A 52 4.53 2.13 10.13
C ALA A 52 3.58 2.63 11.25
N ASP A 53 3.27 1.78 12.22
CA ASP A 53 2.55 2.10 13.46
C ASP A 53 3.48 2.46 14.63
N ASP A 54 4.81 2.47 14.42
CA ASP A 54 5.80 2.98 15.36
C ASP A 54 6.03 4.48 15.13
N PRO A 55 5.66 5.37 16.08
CA PRO A 55 5.75 6.81 15.88
C PRO A 55 7.17 7.32 15.65
N ASP A 56 8.15 6.83 16.38
CA ASP A 56 9.54 7.29 16.26
C ASP A 56 10.15 6.84 14.93
N GLY A 57 9.90 5.59 14.55
CA GLY A 57 10.35 5.03 13.29
C GLY A 57 9.68 5.71 12.10
N LEU A 58 8.38 5.93 12.14
CA LEU A 58 7.65 6.61 11.06
C LEU A 58 8.08 8.08 10.94
N LEU A 59 8.28 8.78 12.07
CA LEU A 59 8.80 10.15 12.06
C LEU A 59 10.20 10.21 11.41
N ALA A 60 11.09 9.29 11.76
CA ALA A 60 12.42 9.21 11.17
C ALA A 60 12.36 8.98 9.65
N ALA A 61 11.42 8.17 9.18
CA ALA A 61 11.21 7.91 7.76
C ALA A 61 10.67 9.12 6.99
N LEU A 62 9.85 9.97 7.62
CA LEU A 62 9.10 11.04 6.96
C LEU A 62 9.67 12.44 7.18
N LYS A 63 10.46 12.65 8.22
CA LYS A 63 11.00 13.97 8.56
C LYS A 63 11.84 14.54 7.41
N GLY A 64 11.47 15.74 6.99
CA GLY A 64 12.15 16.44 5.90
C GLY A 64 11.86 15.86 4.50
N ARG A 65 10.93 14.93 4.33
CA ARG A 65 10.53 14.38 3.02
C ARG A 65 9.44 15.25 2.37
N ASP A 66 9.54 15.42 1.05
CA ASP A 66 8.60 16.22 0.26
C ASP A 66 7.34 15.39 -0.07
N ALA A 67 7.53 14.06 -0.23
CA ALA A 67 6.47 13.12 -0.56
C ALA A 67 6.64 11.78 0.16
N ALA A 68 5.53 11.08 0.37
CA ALA A 68 5.50 9.73 0.91
C ALA A 68 4.58 8.83 0.08
N ILE A 69 5.04 7.60 -0.21
CA ILE A 69 4.23 6.54 -0.82
C ILE A 69 4.07 5.43 0.20
N PHE A 70 2.84 5.13 0.58
CA PHE A 70 2.52 4.03 1.48
C PHE A 70 2.12 2.79 0.68
N CYS A 71 2.97 1.76 0.73
CA CYS A 71 2.75 0.44 0.11
C CYS A 71 2.64 -0.63 1.20
N LEU A 72 1.70 -0.42 2.12
CA LEU A 72 1.52 -1.27 3.29
C LEU A 72 0.91 -2.62 2.92
N GLY A 73 1.26 -3.62 3.69
CA GLY A 73 0.67 -4.94 3.63
C GLY A 73 0.94 -5.71 4.92
N PRO A 74 0.11 -6.70 5.27
CA PRO A 74 0.33 -7.50 6.47
C PRO A 74 1.72 -8.14 6.48
N LYS A 75 2.34 -8.17 7.66
CA LYS A 75 3.70 -8.70 7.86
C LYS A 75 3.82 -10.13 7.33
N GLY A 76 4.91 -10.39 6.59
CA GLY A 76 5.20 -11.70 6.01
C GLY A 76 4.29 -12.07 4.84
N ASN A 77 3.58 -11.12 4.25
CA ASN A 77 2.67 -11.32 3.11
C ASN A 77 1.61 -12.41 3.36
N ARG A 78 1.22 -12.60 4.63
CA ARG A 78 0.24 -13.58 5.08
C ARG A 78 -1.14 -12.94 5.16
N GLN A 79 -2.16 -13.72 4.87
CA GLN A 79 -3.52 -13.30 5.17
C GLN A 79 -3.69 -13.30 6.70
N VAL A 80 -4.10 -12.18 7.24
CA VAL A 80 -4.38 -11.98 8.66
C VAL A 80 -5.85 -11.62 8.84
N ASP A 81 -6.36 -11.67 10.06
CA ASP A 81 -7.72 -11.27 10.40
C ASP A 81 -7.94 -9.74 10.26
N ALA A 82 -9.16 -9.29 10.45
CA ALA A 82 -9.51 -7.87 10.38
C ALA A 82 -8.74 -7.03 11.42
N ALA A 83 -8.42 -7.60 12.60
CA ALA A 83 -7.62 -6.93 13.61
C ALA A 83 -6.18 -6.70 13.12
N GLY A 84 -5.59 -7.69 12.44
CA GLY A 84 -4.29 -7.56 11.78
C GLY A 84 -4.29 -6.50 10.67
N TYR A 85 -5.38 -6.41 9.91
CA TYR A 85 -5.58 -5.34 8.94
C TYR A 85 -5.66 -3.97 9.61
N ARG A 86 -6.41 -3.82 10.70
CA ARG A 86 -6.50 -2.55 11.47
C ARG A 86 -5.12 -2.10 11.93
N ARG A 87 -4.33 -2.99 12.53
CA ARG A 87 -2.95 -2.66 12.94
C ARG A 87 -2.08 -2.21 11.77
N THR A 88 -2.21 -2.90 10.62
CA THR A 88 -1.38 -2.59 9.45
C THR A 88 -1.74 -1.26 8.80
N PHE A 89 -3.01 -0.93 8.68
CA PHE A 89 -3.47 0.23 7.90
C PHE A 89 -3.95 1.37 8.81
N ASN A 90 -4.98 1.14 9.64
CA ASN A 90 -5.61 2.20 10.42
C ASN A 90 -4.67 2.75 11.50
N ASP A 91 -3.96 1.88 12.24
CA ASP A 91 -3.03 2.33 13.29
C ASP A 91 -1.83 3.06 12.68
N SER A 92 -1.33 2.61 11.51
CA SER A 92 -0.27 3.32 10.77
C SER A 92 -0.71 4.71 10.32
N PHE A 93 -1.94 4.85 9.81
CA PHE A 93 -2.43 6.16 9.39
C PHE A 93 -2.83 7.06 10.56
N ARG A 94 -3.32 6.48 11.65
CA ARG A 94 -3.48 7.23 12.91
C ARG A 94 -2.13 7.76 13.43
N CYS A 95 -1.09 6.94 13.36
CA CYS A 95 0.26 7.36 13.70
C CYS A 95 0.71 8.53 12.81
N LEU A 96 0.54 8.41 11.49
CA LEU A 96 0.85 9.49 10.55
C LEU A 96 0.10 10.78 10.89
N GLU A 97 -1.20 10.71 11.16
CA GLU A 97 -2.04 11.86 11.52
C GLU A 97 -1.46 12.64 12.70
N LEU A 98 -1.07 11.93 13.78
CA LEU A 98 -0.47 12.52 14.96
C LEU A 98 0.91 13.16 14.69
N LEU A 99 1.61 12.69 13.68
CA LEU A 99 2.93 13.21 13.31
C LEU A 99 2.88 14.39 12.34
N LEU A 100 1.75 14.65 11.67
CA LEU A 100 1.64 15.71 10.66
C LEU A 100 2.11 17.10 11.12
N PRO A 101 1.91 17.53 12.37
CA PRO A 101 2.45 18.82 12.85
C PRO A 101 3.98 18.90 12.81
N GLN A 102 4.67 17.75 12.85
CA GLN A 102 6.13 17.65 12.80
C GLN A 102 6.65 17.46 11.36
N LEU A 103 5.76 17.37 10.37
CA LEU A 103 6.05 17.09 8.97
C LEU A 103 5.62 18.25 8.04
N PRO A 104 6.07 19.50 8.29
CA PRO A 104 5.57 20.69 7.59
C PRO A 104 5.89 20.71 6.10
N VAL A 105 6.93 19.96 5.67
CA VAL A 105 7.35 19.90 4.25
C VAL A 105 6.73 18.74 3.47
N LEU A 106 5.98 17.85 4.14
CA LEU A 106 5.31 16.73 3.48
C LEU A 106 4.07 17.23 2.73
N GLN A 107 4.19 17.36 1.41
CA GLN A 107 3.18 17.95 0.54
C GLN A 107 2.38 16.91 -0.26
N GLN A 108 2.89 15.71 -0.42
CA GLN A 108 2.23 14.65 -1.19
C GLN A 108 2.23 13.34 -0.41
N ILE A 109 1.05 12.75 -0.26
CA ILE A 109 0.87 11.40 0.27
C ILE A 109 0.18 10.56 -0.81
N ILE A 110 0.75 9.41 -1.14
CA ILE A 110 0.18 8.42 -2.04
C ILE A 110 0.01 7.12 -1.27
N TYR A 111 -1.12 6.47 -1.42
CA TYR A 111 -1.38 5.15 -0.84
C TYR A 111 -1.80 4.16 -1.91
N THR A 112 -1.16 2.99 -1.93
CA THR A 112 -1.58 1.86 -2.75
C THR A 112 -2.64 1.06 -2.01
N GLY A 113 -3.88 1.47 -2.20
CA GLY A 113 -5.08 0.83 -1.67
C GLY A 113 -5.56 -0.34 -2.52
N SER A 114 -6.83 -0.73 -2.38
CA SER A 114 -7.41 -1.89 -3.06
C SER A 114 -8.79 -1.59 -3.64
N CYS A 115 -9.04 -2.07 -4.85
CA CYS A 115 -10.37 -2.04 -5.46
C CYS A 115 -11.40 -2.93 -4.73
N SER A 116 -10.99 -3.78 -3.78
CA SER A 116 -11.90 -4.64 -3.00
C SER A 116 -12.92 -3.84 -2.18
N ILE A 117 -12.66 -2.57 -1.92
CA ILE A 117 -13.61 -1.68 -1.21
C ILE A 117 -14.89 -1.43 -1.98
N TYR A 118 -14.90 -1.60 -3.31
CA TYR A 118 -16.11 -1.43 -4.12
C TYR A 118 -17.12 -2.57 -3.94
N GLY A 119 -16.67 -3.73 -3.45
CA GLY A 119 -17.52 -4.91 -3.33
C GLY A 119 -17.85 -5.52 -4.68
N ASP A 120 -19.13 -5.81 -4.93
CA ASP A 120 -19.61 -6.36 -6.20
C ASP A 120 -20.47 -5.36 -6.94
N ALA A 121 -19.97 -4.91 -8.05
CA ALA A 121 -20.69 -4.02 -8.97
C ALA A 121 -21.53 -4.78 -10.02
N GLY A 122 -21.74 -6.10 -9.86
CA GLY A 122 -22.50 -6.90 -10.81
C GLY A 122 -21.89 -6.95 -12.22
N GLY A 123 -20.56 -6.74 -12.35
CA GLY A 123 -19.87 -6.63 -13.63
C GLY A 123 -19.90 -5.23 -14.25
N GLY A 124 -20.51 -4.25 -13.57
CA GLY A 124 -20.50 -2.86 -14.01
C GLY A 124 -19.13 -2.19 -13.83
N TRP A 125 -18.88 -1.14 -14.60
CA TRP A 125 -17.70 -0.29 -14.42
C TRP A 125 -17.77 0.48 -13.11
N VAL A 126 -16.64 0.62 -12.45
CA VAL A 126 -16.47 1.42 -11.25
C VAL A 126 -15.33 2.42 -11.45
N ASP A 127 -15.48 3.59 -10.84
CA ASP A 127 -14.50 4.67 -10.82
C ASP A 127 -14.41 5.30 -9.42
N GLU A 128 -13.65 6.36 -9.28
CA GLU A 128 -13.47 7.06 -8.01
C GLU A 128 -14.74 7.71 -7.46
N SER A 129 -15.75 7.96 -8.29
CA SER A 129 -17.05 8.49 -7.89
C SER A 129 -18.02 7.41 -7.41
N THR A 130 -17.73 6.14 -7.72
CA THR A 130 -18.56 5.01 -7.33
C THR A 130 -18.51 4.81 -5.82
N THR A 131 -19.70 4.70 -5.20
CA THR A 131 -19.82 4.48 -3.76
C THR A 131 -19.19 3.15 -3.36
N ALA A 132 -18.23 3.20 -2.45
CA ALA A 132 -17.57 2.02 -1.91
C ALA A 132 -18.54 1.23 -1.01
N GLN A 133 -18.68 -0.08 -1.26
CA GLN A 133 -19.55 -1.01 -0.53
C GLN A 133 -18.79 -2.33 -0.26
N PRO A 134 -17.83 -2.33 0.68
CA PRO A 134 -17.03 -3.51 0.97
C PRO A 134 -17.92 -4.68 1.44
N ARG A 135 -17.59 -5.88 0.98
CA ARG A 135 -18.36 -7.10 1.29
C ARG A 135 -17.96 -7.76 2.62
N ASP A 136 -16.79 -7.46 3.11
CA ASP A 136 -16.21 -8.11 4.28
C ASP A 136 -15.52 -7.10 5.21
N GLU A 137 -15.12 -7.58 6.38
CA GLU A 137 -14.46 -6.76 7.38
C GLU A 137 -13.11 -6.21 6.91
N HIS A 138 -12.38 -6.94 6.07
CA HIS A 138 -11.11 -6.47 5.52
C HIS A 138 -11.31 -5.26 4.60
N GLY A 139 -12.29 -5.35 3.72
CA GLY A 139 -12.68 -4.23 2.86
C GLY A 139 -13.16 -3.01 3.65
N ALA A 140 -13.93 -3.24 4.75
CA ALA A 140 -14.37 -2.16 5.63
C ALA A 140 -13.18 -1.45 6.32
N VAL A 141 -12.19 -2.21 6.78
CA VAL A 141 -10.94 -1.67 7.35
C VAL A 141 -10.17 -0.84 6.33
N LEU A 142 -10.05 -1.33 5.08
CA LEU A 142 -9.35 -0.60 4.02
C LEU A 142 -10.08 0.70 3.65
N LEU A 143 -11.41 0.67 3.59
CA LEU A 143 -12.22 1.88 3.33
C LEU A 143 -12.05 2.92 4.44
N GLU A 144 -12.02 2.49 5.70
CA GLU A 144 -11.76 3.37 6.83
C GLU A 144 -10.35 3.98 6.75
N ALA A 145 -9.35 3.18 6.41
CA ALA A 145 -7.97 3.65 6.20
C ALA A 145 -7.87 4.72 5.08
N GLU A 146 -8.61 4.54 3.97
CA GLU A 146 -8.70 5.55 2.90
C GLU A 146 -9.33 6.86 3.42
N ARG A 147 -10.43 6.77 4.20
CA ARG A 147 -11.08 7.94 4.79
C ARG A 147 -10.16 8.72 5.72
N GLN A 148 -9.41 8.01 6.58
CA GLN A 148 -8.41 8.62 7.46
C GLN A 148 -7.37 9.39 6.65
N LEU A 149 -6.80 8.79 5.59
CA LEU A 149 -5.82 9.47 4.75
C LEU A 149 -6.39 10.67 4.01
N LEU A 150 -7.57 10.53 3.40
CA LEU A 150 -8.20 11.63 2.67
C LEU A 150 -8.50 12.83 3.57
N ALA A 151 -8.85 12.60 4.84
CA ALA A 151 -9.05 13.65 5.84
C ALA A 151 -7.78 14.46 6.18
N MET A 152 -6.59 13.91 5.89
CA MET A 152 -5.30 14.61 6.08
C MET A 152 -4.99 15.58 4.95
N GLY A 153 -5.78 15.60 3.88
CA GLY A 153 -5.63 16.51 2.75
C GLY A 153 -5.86 17.97 3.16
N SER A 154 -5.09 18.87 2.56
CA SER A 154 -5.19 20.31 2.79
C SER A 154 -4.71 21.07 1.54
N PRO A 155 -4.86 22.40 1.47
CA PRO A 155 -4.30 23.18 0.36
C PRO A 155 -2.79 22.99 0.17
N GLN A 156 -2.06 22.62 1.24
CA GLN A 156 -0.60 22.40 1.23
C GLN A 156 -0.21 20.93 1.12
N ARG A 157 -1.18 20.00 1.29
CA ARG A 157 -0.92 18.56 1.27
C ARG A 157 -1.94 17.82 0.43
N ARG A 158 -1.50 17.26 -0.66
CA ARG A 158 -2.33 16.42 -1.53
C ARG A 158 -2.28 14.96 -1.08
N VAL A 159 -3.42 14.30 -1.07
CA VAL A 159 -3.55 12.87 -0.81
C VAL A 159 -4.11 12.20 -2.06
N CYS A 160 -3.49 11.10 -2.48
CA CYS A 160 -3.92 10.29 -3.61
C CYS A 160 -4.02 8.83 -3.19
N ILE A 161 -5.13 8.18 -3.49
CA ILE A 161 -5.37 6.76 -3.26
C ILE A 161 -5.37 6.03 -4.60
N LEU A 162 -4.50 5.04 -4.76
CA LEU A 162 -4.45 4.16 -5.92
C LEU A 162 -5.11 2.82 -5.58
N ARG A 163 -6.37 2.62 -5.97
CA ARG A 163 -7.14 1.40 -5.71
C ARG A 163 -6.74 0.32 -6.69
N LEU A 164 -5.75 -0.47 -6.32
CA LEU A 164 -5.17 -1.50 -7.18
C LEU A 164 -6.09 -2.73 -7.28
N GLY A 165 -6.15 -3.33 -8.46
CA GLY A 165 -6.71 -4.67 -8.67
C GLY A 165 -5.84 -5.77 -8.06
N ALA A 166 -6.19 -7.03 -8.29
CA ALA A 166 -5.37 -8.15 -7.87
C ALA A 166 -4.01 -8.11 -8.58
N LEU A 167 -2.93 -8.14 -7.80
CA LEU A 167 -1.57 -8.00 -8.32
C LEU A 167 -1.02 -9.33 -8.84
N TYR A 168 -0.44 -9.30 -10.04
CA TYR A 168 0.34 -10.40 -10.60
C TYR A 168 1.68 -9.88 -11.16
N GLY A 169 2.59 -10.81 -11.54
CA GLY A 169 3.90 -10.48 -12.10
C GLY A 169 4.99 -11.36 -11.48
N PRO A 170 6.28 -10.98 -11.54
CA PRO A 170 7.38 -11.77 -11.01
C PRO A 170 7.12 -12.24 -9.57
N GLN A 171 7.32 -13.56 -9.31
CA GLN A 171 7.04 -14.24 -8.03
C GLN A 171 5.54 -14.33 -7.63
N ARG A 172 4.64 -13.86 -8.48
CA ARG A 172 3.18 -13.97 -8.35
C ARG A 172 2.55 -14.22 -9.70
N GLU A 173 3.10 -15.18 -10.43
CA GLU A 173 2.68 -15.52 -11.77
C GLU A 173 1.23 -16.03 -11.78
N PHE A 174 0.51 -15.68 -12.81
CA PHE A 174 -0.87 -16.07 -13.04
C PHE A 174 -1.04 -17.59 -13.01
N GLU A 175 -0.14 -18.29 -13.71
CA GLU A 175 -0.16 -19.74 -13.85
C GLU A 175 -0.08 -20.46 -12.50
N GLN A 176 0.80 -20.03 -11.60
CA GLN A 176 0.93 -20.61 -10.25
C GLN A 176 -0.33 -20.44 -9.42
N ARG A 177 -1.03 -19.31 -9.59
CA ARG A 177 -2.27 -19.06 -8.87
C ARG A 177 -3.39 -19.95 -9.35
N PHE A 178 -3.53 -20.11 -10.68
CA PHE A 178 -4.57 -20.96 -11.26
C PHE A 178 -4.23 -22.45 -11.16
N ALA A 179 -2.96 -22.84 -11.18
CA ALA A 179 -2.54 -24.21 -10.94
C ALA A 179 -3.04 -24.76 -9.60
N ARG A 180 -3.15 -23.91 -8.57
CA ARG A 180 -3.70 -24.31 -7.26
C ARG A 180 -5.21 -24.61 -7.29
N LEU A 181 -5.91 -24.14 -8.30
CA LEU A 181 -7.35 -24.36 -8.51
C LEU A 181 -7.60 -25.51 -9.49
N ALA A 182 -6.56 -26.02 -10.15
CA ALA A 182 -6.67 -27.13 -11.09
C ALA A 182 -7.27 -28.37 -10.40
N GLY A 183 -8.29 -28.97 -11.01
CA GLY A 183 -9.02 -30.10 -10.47
C GLY A 183 -10.03 -29.77 -9.37
N SER A 184 -10.19 -28.51 -8.97
CA SER A 184 -11.22 -28.06 -8.03
C SER A 184 -12.48 -27.58 -8.76
N THR A 185 -13.65 -27.82 -8.15
CA THR A 185 -14.91 -27.21 -8.61
C THR A 185 -15.15 -25.91 -7.87
N GLN A 186 -15.29 -24.83 -8.61
CA GLN A 186 -15.63 -23.53 -8.04
C GLN A 186 -17.15 -23.28 -8.15
N PRO A 187 -17.83 -22.78 -7.09
CA PRO A 187 -19.25 -22.48 -7.16
C PRO A 187 -19.51 -21.30 -8.09
N GLY A 188 -20.61 -21.37 -8.85
CA GLY A 188 -21.07 -20.32 -9.74
C GLY A 188 -21.05 -20.71 -11.21
N ARG A 189 -21.41 -19.75 -12.08
CA ARG A 189 -21.50 -19.96 -13.53
C ARG A 189 -20.21 -19.61 -14.31
N GLY A 190 -19.16 -19.18 -13.61
CA GLY A 190 -17.92 -18.71 -14.27
C GLY A 190 -18.02 -17.31 -14.86
N GLU A 191 -19.07 -16.56 -14.57
CA GLU A 191 -19.34 -15.21 -15.12
C GLU A 191 -18.78 -14.07 -14.24
N ARG A 192 -18.05 -14.41 -13.17
CA ARG A 192 -17.51 -13.40 -12.25
C ARG A 192 -16.33 -12.67 -12.88
N PHE A 193 -16.41 -11.36 -12.99
CA PHE A 193 -15.30 -10.51 -13.37
C PHE A 193 -14.26 -10.43 -12.25
N THR A 194 -12.99 -10.36 -12.65
CA THR A 194 -11.85 -10.14 -11.74
C THR A 194 -10.93 -9.10 -12.35
N ASN A 195 -10.51 -8.12 -11.54
CA ASN A 195 -9.61 -7.06 -11.96
C ASN A 195 -8.17 -7.41 -11.60
N TRP A 196 -7.30 -7.45 -12.59
CA TRP A 196 -5.90 -7.76 -12.41
C TRP A 196 -5.03 -6.63 -12.96
N VAL A 197 -3.93 -6.36 -12.26
CA VAL A 197 -2.92 -5.39 -12.69
C VAL A 197 -1.54 -6.01 -12.53
N HIS A 198 -0.71 -5.84 -13.55
CA HIS A 198 0.69 -6.26 -13.48
C HIS A 198 1.50 -5.29 -12.60
N ARG A 199 2.38 -5.84 -11.78
CA ARG A 199 3.31 -5.06 -10.94
C ARG A 199 4.25 -4.23 -11.78
#